data_015fa0e152a71a2524c7e6aaf59e7789
#
_entry.id   015fa0e152a71a2524c7e6aaf59e7789
#
_cell.length_a   1.000
_cell.length_b   1.000
_cell.length_c   1.000
_cell.angle_alpha   90.00
_cell.angle_beta   90.00
_cell.angle_gamma   90.00
#
_symmetry.space_group_name_H-M   'P 1'
#
loop_
_entity.id
_entity.type
_entity.pdbx_description
1 polymer ?
#
loop_
_entity_poly.entity_id
_entity_poly.type
_entity_poly.pdbx_seq_one_letter_code
_entity_poly.pdbx_strand_id
1 'polypeptide(L)'
;TGHTFTLHGAGYSTLCVAAFSGLSASPFDQQNGLGTTGSSSGPFRPGSITPANNGSLIITGIAASGSTAPFTIDSGFTVAVTEAGNAGASFPSSIAYLVQTTASAVNPGWTSSIGSAQWAVTIASFK
;
A
#
# COMPACT_ATOMS: atom_id res chain seq x y z
N THR A 1 -6.52 -13.72 -20.79
CA THR A 1 -7.40 -12.60 -21.13
C THR A 1 -6.93 -11.37 -20.40
N GLY A 2 -6.51 -10.35 -21.15
CA GLY A 2 -5.98 -9.11 -20.58
C GLY A 2 -7.08 -8.30 -19.90
N HIS A 3 -6.78 -7.77 -18.72
CA HIS A 3 -7.57 -6.73 -18.08
C HIS A 3 -7.01 -5.38 -18.46
N THR A 4 -7.87 -4.43 -18.81
CA THR A 4 -7.48 -3.06 -19.10
C THR A 4 -7.97 -2.17 -17.96
N PHE A 5 -7.07 -1.39 -17.40
CA PHE A 5 -7.38 -0.39 -16.39
C PHE A 5 -7.16 1.00 -17.01
N THR A 6 -8.19 1.84 -16.97
CA THR A 6 -8.12 3.19 -17.53
C THR A 6 -8.29 4.21 -16.42
N LEU A 7 -7.31 5.09 -16.27
CA LEU A 7 -7.43 6.25 -15.41
C LEU A 7 -8.15 7.38 -16.17
N HIS A 8 -9.28 7.81 -15.63
CA HIS A 8 -9.97 9.00 -16.08
C HIS A 8 -9.71 10.15 -15.11
N GLY A 9 -9.13 11.23 -15.58
CA GLY A 9 -8.88 12.41 -14.75
C GLY A 9 -7.73 13.26 -15.26
N ALA A 10 -7.60 14.44 -14.71
CA ALA A 10 -6.60 15.41 -15.11
C ALA A 10 -5.26 15.18 -14.36
N GLY A 11 -4.22 15.16 -15.10
CA GLY A 11 -2.89 15.67 -14.77
C GLY A 11 -1.97 14.76 -13.98
N TYR A 12 -2.25 14.41 -12.76
CA TYR A 12 -1.25 13.80 -11.86
C TYR A 12 -1.80 12.57 -11.16
N SER A 13 -1.75 11.43 -11.83
CA SER A 13 -2.27 10.18 -11.29
C SER A 13 -1.26 9.05 -11.44
N THR A 14 -1.18 8.20 -10.43
CA THR A 14 -0.48 6.92 -10.50
C THR A 14 -1.44 5.77 -10.30
N LEU A 15 -1.18 4.64 -10.93
CA LEU A 15 -1.97 3.42 -10.79
C LEU A 15 -1.04 2.24 -10.52
N CYS A 16 -1.21 1.63 -9.37
CA CYS A 16 -0.59 0.36 -9.04
C CYS A 16 -1.65 -0.74 -9.08
N VAL A 17 -1.38 -1.83 -9.79
CA VAL A 17 -2.28 -2.98 -9.88
C VAL A 17 -1.52 -4.25 -9.51
N ALA A 18 -2.10 -5.06 -8.65
CA ALA A 18 -1.64 -6.39 -8.32
C ALA A 18 -2.82 -7.37 -8.35
N ALA A 19 -2.59 -8.59 -8.79
CA ALA A 19 -3.60 -9.64 -8.82
C ALA A 19 -3.14 -10.82 -7.96
N PHE A 20 -4.05 -11.34 -7.16
CA PHE A 20 -3.83 -12.48 -6.29
C PHE A 20 -4.89 -13.55 -6.54
N SER A 21 -4.52 -14.81 -6.36
CA SER A 21 -5.41 -15.96 -6.53
C SER A 21 -5.39 -16.84 -5.28
N GLY A 22 -6.35 -17.77 -5.17
CA GLY A 22 -6.41 -18.72 -4.06
C GLY A 22 -7.16 -18.21 -2.83
N LEU A 23 -7.84 -17.08 -2.94
CA LEU A 23 -8.66 -16.53 -1.85
C LEU A 23 -10.02 -17.24 -1.76
N SER A 24 -10.66 -17.15 -0.60
CA SER A 24 -12.01 -17.68 -0.36
C SER A 24 -13.08 -16.96 -1.21
N ALA A 25 -14.29 -17.52 -1.29
CA ALA A 25 -15.40 -16.90 -2.01
C ALA A 25 -15.87 -15.58 -1.38
N SER A 26 -15.60 -15.38 -0.09
CA SER A 26 -15.84 -14.12 0.63
C SER A 26 -14.51 -13.68 1.26
N PRO A 27 -13.60 -13.09 0.47
CA PRO A 27 -12.22 -12.98 0.85
C PRO A 27 -11.93 -11.86 1.84
N PHE A 28 -12.70 -10.77 1.82
CA PHE A 28 -12.43 -9.61 2.68
C PHE A 28 -12.58 -9.96 4.16
N ASP A 29 -11.67 -9.49 4.98
CA ASP A 29 -11.63 -9.73 6.43
C ASP A 29 -11.60 -8.41 7.22
N GLN A 30 -10.53 -7.65 7.13
CA GLN A 30 -10.34 -6.40 7.88
C GLN A 30 -9.62 -5.35 7.04
N GLN A 31 -9.76 -4.09 7.44
CA GLN A 31 -9.00 -2.98 6.87
C GLN A 31 -8.71 -1.90 7.91
N ASN A 32 -7.70 -1.10 7.62
CA ASN A 32 -7.37 0.15 8.31
C ASN A 32 -6.69 1.12 7.33
N GLY A 33 -6.60 2.38 7.70
CA GLY A 33 -5.90 3.36 6.88
C GLY A 33 -5.78 4.70 7.55
N LEU A 34 -4.69 5.38 7.30
CA LEU A 34 -4.39 6.71 7.82
C LEU A 34 -3.81 7.58 6.70
N GLY A 35 -3.97 8.88 6.88
CA GLY A 35 -3.37 9.89 6.01
C GLY A 35 -3.17 11.19 6.75
N THR A 36 -2.41 12.09 6.16
CA THR A 36 -2.19 13.42 6.70
C THR A 36 -2.30 14.49 5.62
N THR A 37 -2.84 15.64 5.99
CA THR A 37 -2.81 16.85 5.18
C THR A 37 -1.57 17.70 5.46
N GLY A 38 -0.87 17.44 6.56
CA GLY A 38 0.42 18.04 6.88
C GLY A 38 1.57 17.18 6.40
N SER A 39 2.72 17.79 6.17
CA SER A 39 3.94 17.06 5.83
C SER A 39 4.54 16.39 7.06
N SER A 40 4.91 15.12 6.93
CA SER A 40 5.60 14.38 7.98
C SER A 40 6.65 13.44 7.37
N SER A 41 7.66 13.08 8.17
CA SER A 41 8.63 12.05 7.84
C SER A 41 8.16 10.70 8.40
N GLY A 42 8.31 9.61 7.62
CA GLY A 42 7.92 8.26 8.04
C GLY A 42 8.59 7.76 9.33
N PRO A 43 8.29 6.55 9.75
CA PRO A 43 7.53 5.56 9.00
C PRO A 43 6.03 5.86 8.97
N PHE A 44 5.44 5.69 7.80
CA PHE A 44 4.01 5.90 7.56
C PHE A 44 3.27 4.60 7.83
N ARG A 45 2.37 4.59 8.81
CA ARG A 45 1.69 3.38 9.27
C ARG A 45 0.19 3.48 9.09
N PRO A 46 -0.47 2.43 8.52
CA PRO A 46 -1.91 2.44 8.27
C PRO A 46 -2.78 2.27 9.53
N GLY A 47 -2.18 1.91 10.64
CA GLY A 47 -2.89 1.39 11.80
C GLY A 47 -2.90 -0.14 11.83
N SER A 48 -3.11 -0.70 13.02
CA SER A 48 -3.07 -2.15 13.21
C SER A 48 -4.35 -2.83 12.70
N ILE A 49 -4.17 -4.01 12.10
CA ILE A 49 -5.23 -5.01 11.89
C ILE A 49 -4.78 -6.35 12.49
N THR A 50 -5.73 -7.23 12.81
CA THR A 50 -5.44 -8.61 13.25
C THR A 50 -6.26 -9.56 12.39
N PRO A 51 -5.67 -10.19 11.36
CA PRO A 51 -6.38 -11.13 10.53
C PRO A 51 -7.05 -12.25 11.33
N ALA A 52 -8.25 -12.64 10.93
CA ALA A 52 -9.02 -13.67 11.65
C ALA A 52 -8.47 -15.08 11.45
N ASN A 53 -7.70 -15.32 10.38
CA ASN A 53 -7.24 -16.66 10.00
C ASN A 53 -5.74 -16.72 9.75
N ASN A 54 -5.15 -17.88 10.03
CA ASN A 54 -3.83 -18.22 9.54
C ASN A 54 -3.83 -18.32 8.01
N GLY A 55 -2.72 -17.97 7.37
CA GLY A 55 -2.60 -17.99 5.92
C GLY A 55 -3.24 -16.79 5.21
N SER A 56 -3.68 -15.78 5.97
CA SER A 56 -4.29 -14.57 5.37
C SER A 56 -3.31 -13.82 4.48
N LEU A 57 -3.81 -13.39 3.33
CA LEU A 57 -3.12 -12.41 2.48
C LEU A 57 -3.36 -11.01 3.05
N ILE A 58 -2.28 -10.30 3.31
CA ILE A 58 -2.32 -8.90 3.74
C ILE A 58 -1.77 -8.05 2.62
N ILE A 59 -2.52 -7.01 2.24
CA ILE A 59 -2.13 -6.04 1.22
C ILE A 59 -2.08 -4.67 1.87
N THR A 60 -1.04 -3.91 1.59
CA THR A 60 -0.88 -2.53 2.04
C THR A 60 -0.44 -1.65 0.89
N GLY A 61 -0.93 -0.43 0.87
CA GLY A 61 -0.57 0.55 -0.15
C GLY A 61 -0.21 1.88 0.47
N ILE A 62 0.66 2.62 -0.21
CA ILE A 62 1.04 3.99 0.10
C ILE A 62 0.93 4.86 -1.13
N ALA A 63 0.48 6.09 -0.94
CA ALA A 63 0.63 7.19 -1.88
C ALA A 63 1.14 8.42 -1.13
N ALA A 64 2.00 9.20 -1.76
CA ALA A 64 2.54 10.41 -1.16
C ALA A 64 2.67 11.54 -2.19
N SER A 65 2.60 12.80 -1.73
CA SER A 65 2.97 13.95 -2.54
C SER A 65 4.47 14.21 -2.42
N GLY A 66 5.13 14.61 -3.50
CA GLY A 66 6.55 14.97 -3.44
C GLY A 66 7.41 14.23 -4.45
N SER A 67 8.66 13.97 -4.18
CA SER A 67 9.62 13.48 -5.14
C SER A 67 9.45 11.99 -5.53
N THR A 68 10.20 11.56 -6.53
CA THR A 68 10.18 10.22 -7.14
C THR A 68 10.87 9.12 -6.32
N ALA A 69 11.04 9.29 -5.02
CA ALA A 69 11.81 8.33 -4.23
C ALA A 69 11.12 6.98 -4.06
N PRO A 70 11.85 5.88 -4.13
CA PRO A 70 11.28 4.56 -3.88
C PRO A 70 10.78 4.44 -2.44
N PHE A 71 9.71 3.71 -2.25
CA PHE A 71 9.23 3.30 -0.93
C PHE A 71 9.86 1.98 -0.52
N THR A 72 10.16 1.85 0.75
CA THR A 72 10.50 0.58 1.40
C THR A 72 9.51 0.30 2.52
N ILE A 73 9.38 -0.96 2.89
CA ILE A 73 8.43 -1.40 3.92
C ILE A 73 9.11 -2.39 4.87
N ASP A 74 8.75 -2.33 6.14
CA ASP A 74 9.23 -3.23 7.18
C ASP A 74 8.36 -4.51 7.32
N SER A 75 8.61 -5.28 8.38
CA SER A 75 7.75 -6.38 8.84
C SER A 75 7.57 -7.54 7.86
N GLY A 76 8.55 -7.78 6.99
CA GLY A 76 8.57 -8.94 6.09
C GLY A 76 7.65 -8.85 4.87
N PHE A 77 7.09 -7.67 4.59
CA PHE A 77 6.30 -7.44 3.38
C PHE A 77 7.18 -7.44 2.13
N THR A 78 6.62 -7.93 1.03
CA THR A 78 7.21 -7.86 -0.31
C THR A 78 6.56 -6.75 -1.11
N VAL A 79 7.34 -5.81 -1.63
CA VAL A 79 6.84 -4.78 -2.55
C VAL A 79 6.50 -5.44 -3.88
N ALA A 80 5.23 -5.36 -4.28
CA ALA A 80 4.73 -5.93 -5.54
C ALA A 80 4.92 -4.98 -6.72
N VAL A 81 4.66 -3.69 -6.50
CA VAL A 81 4.75 -2.67 -7.53
C VAL A 81 5.03 -1.30 -6.90
N THR A 82 5.81 -0.50 -7.59
CA THR A 82 6.07 0.91 -7.26
C THR A 82 5.98 1.74 -8.52
N GLU A 83 5.19 2.81 -8.45
CA GLU A 83 5.10 3.84 -9.47
C GLU A 83 5.72 5.13 -8.95
N ALA A 84 6.74 5.60 -9.65
CA ALA A 84 7.51 6.76 -9.20
C ALA A 84 6.80 8.11 -9.41
N GLY A 85 5.69 8.11 -10.14
CA GLY A 85 5.05 9.35 -10.60
C GLY A 85 5.81 10.03 -11.75
N ASN A 86 5.20 10.99 -12.38
CA ASN A 86 5.79 11.73 -13.49
C ASN A 86 6.60 12.95 -13.03
N ALA A 87 7.68 13.27 -13.76
CA ALA A 87 8.49 14.45 -13.49
C ALA A 87 7.66 15.74 -13.54
N GLY A 88 7.69 16.52 -12.46
CA GLY A 88 7.03 17.83 -12.38
C GLY A 88 5.91 17.94 -11.36
N ALA A 89 5.20 16.85 -11.05
CA ALA A 89 4.31 16.75 -9.89
C ALA A 89 4.16 15.25 -9.55
N SER A 90 5.02 14.78 -8.71
CA SER A 90 5.10 13.36 -8.37
C SER A 90 4.10 13.02 -7.28
N PHE A 91 3.26 12.05 -7.57
CA PHE A 91 2.46 11.34 -6.57
C PHE A 91 2.86 9.86 -6.62
N PRO A 92 4.06 9.51 -6.12
CA PRO A 92 4.50 8.12 -6.11
C PRO A 92 3.55 7.26 -5.29
N SER A 93 3.39 6.03 -5.72
CA SER A 93 2.56 5.04 -5.02
C SER A 93 3.22 3.67 -5.05
N SER A 94 2.89 2.84 -4.07
CA SER A 94 3.41 1.48 -3.98
C SER A 94 2.38 0.55 -3.34
N ILE A 95 2.42 -0.72 -3.75
CA ILE A 95 1.68 -1.81 -3.12
C ILE A 95 2.67 -2.87 -2.64
N ALA A 96 2.45 -3.35 -1.43
CA ALA A 96 3.16 -4.51 -0.88
C ALA A 96 2.19 -5.53 -0.32
N TYR A 97 2.65 -6.76 -0.18
CA TYR A 97 1.87 -7.85 0.38
C TYR A 97 2.67 -8.75 1.31
N LEU A 98 1.96 -9.46 2.16
CA LEU A 98 2.48 -10.51 3.04
C LEU A 98 1.44 -11.64 3.11
N VAL A 99 1.87 -12.89 2.94
CA VAL A 99 1.06 -14.04 3.33
C VAL A 99 1.46 -14.39 4.77
N GLN A 100 0.58 -14.06 5.70
CA GLN A 100 0.83 -14.24 7.12
C GLN A 100 0.47 -15.65 7.58
N THR A 101 1.46 -16.49 7.83
CA THR A 101 1.28 -17.91 8.18
C THR A 101 0.56 -18.13 9.50
N THR A 102 0.70 -17.22 10.44
CA THR A 102 0.03 -17.26 11.77
C THR A 102 -0.65 -15.93 12.00
N ALA A 103 -1.95 -15.95 12.27
CA ALA A 103 -2.75 -14.76 12.53
C ALA A 103 -2.18 -14.00 13.76
N SER A 104 -1.79 -12.77 13.54
CA SER A 104 -1.29 -11.86 14.58
C SER A 104 -1.48 -10.41 14.15
N ALA A 105 -1.42 -9.50 15.11
CA ALA A 105 -1.52 -8.08 14.82
C ALA A 105 -0.37 -7.62 13.91
N VAL A 106 -0.70 -6.81 12.92
CA VAL A 106 0.26 -6.28 11.95
C VAL A 106 -0.01 -4.80 11.67
N ASN A 107 1.05 -4.00 11.65
CA ASN A 107 1.01 -2.57 11.37
C ASN A 107 2.33 -2.15 10.70
N PRO A 108 2.50 -2.46 9.41
CA PRO A 108 3.76 -2.20 8.70
C PRO A 108 4.05 -0.70 8.59
N GLY A 109 5.34 -0.38 8.57
CA GLY A 109 5.83 0.97 8.37
C GLY A 109 6.41 1.14 6.97
N TRP A 110 5.82 2.02 6.19
CA TRP A 110 6.40 2.49 4.95
C TRP A 110 7.41 3.60 5.23
N THR A 111 8.55 3.55 4.57
CA THR A 111 9.55 4.61 4.61
C THR A 111 9.88 5.09 3.21
N SER A 112 10.28 6.35 3.13
CA SER A 112 10.68 6.98 1.88
C SER A 112 11.90 7.85 2.15
N SER A 113 12.76 8.04 1.14
CA SER A 113 13.84 9.02 1.18
C SER A 113 13.33 10.47 1.02
N ILE A 114 12.05 10.67 0.75
CA ILE A 114 11.41 11.99 0.81
C ILE A 114 11.39 12.40 2.28
N GLY A 115 12.03 13.52 2.60
CA GLY A 115 12.17 13.96 3.99
C GLY A 115 10.84 14.30 4.66
N SER A 116 9.89 14.87 3.92
CA SER A 116 8.57 15.25 4.44
C SER A 116 7.57 15.34 3.29
N ALA A 117 6.42 14.69 3.45
CA ALA A 117 5.37 14.63 2.43
C ALA A 117 3.97 14.54 3.06
N GLN A 118 2.95 14.95 2.32
CA GLN A 118 1.59 14.49 2.56
C GLN A 118 1.47 13.05 2.07
N TRP A 119 0.77 12.22 2.82
CA TRP A 119 0.70 10.80 2.52
C TRP A 119 -0.64 10.19 2.92
N ALA A 120 -0.95 9.08 2.28
CA ALA A 120 -2.03 8.18 2.67
C ALA A 120 -1.53 6.73 2.59
N VAL A 121 -1.84 5.94 3.60
CA VAL A 121 -1.52 4.51 3.66
C VAL A 121 -2.76 3.71 4.03
N THR A 122 -2.86 2.53 3.47
CA THR A 122 -3.96 1.60 3.73
C THR A 122 -3.43 0.20 3.97
N ILE A 123 -4.20 -0.61 4.67
CA ILE A 123 -3.96 -2.04 4.86
C ILE A 123 -5.28 -2.79 4.84
N ALA A 124 -5.29 -3.97 4.24
CA ALA A 124 -6.44 -4.88 4.28
C ALA A 124 -5.96 -6.33 4.37
N SER A 125 -6.74 -7.18 5.03
CA SER A 125 -6.54 -8.63 5.06
C SER A 125 -7.63 -9.37 4.32
N PHE A 126 -7.24 -10.50 3.73
CA PHE A 126 -8.08 -11.38 2.91
C PHE A 126 -7.81 -12.84 3.29
N LYS A 127 -8.86 -13.67 3.24
CA LYS A 127 -8.86 -15.09 3.61
C LYS A 127 -9.27 -16.01 2.46
#